data_740ff744561e8b14789a03f2e0adcf0b
#
_entry.id   740ff744561e8b14789a03f2e0adcf0b
#
_cell.length_a   1.000
_cell.length_b   1.000
_cell.length_c   1.000
_cell.angle_alpha   90.00
_cell.angle_beta   90.00
_cell.angle_gamma   90.00
#
_symmetry.space_group_name_H-M   'P 1'
#
loop_
_entity.id
_entity.type
_entity.pdbx_description
1 polymer ?
#
loop_
_entity_poly.entity_id
_entity_poly.type
_entity_poly.pdbx_seq_one_letter_code
_entity_poly.pdbx_strand_id
1 'polypeptide(L)'
;MTTEKIKSLLLMNENKKITVTLLAKKMNVSKATMSRMINTFYEQGLTLNKGKCQLSKKGQEYIEKIQEKIKNLTYWLQETSHLNEEEARQEAIKLYTTLNDETIERICSRIHFNKVFDQLGDLVE
;
A
#
# COMPACT_ATOMS: atom_id res chain seq x y z
N MET A 1 -9.10 3.18 6.06
CA MET A 1 -8.79 1.73 5.98
C MET A 1 -7.65 1.39 6.94
N THR A 2 -7.66 0.23 7.54
CA THR A 2 -6.64 -0.16 8.52
C THR A 2 -5.32 -0.59 7.85
N THR A 3 -4.23 -0.59 8.63
CA THR A 3 -2.92 -1.07 8.17
C THR A 3 -3.00 -2.52 7.67
N GLU A 4 -3.71 -3.39 8.39
CA GLU A 4 -3.88 -4.80 8.03
C GLU A 4 -4.60 -4.97 6.71
N LYS A 5 -5.65 -4.20 6.47
CA LYS A 5 -6.40 -4.23 5.21
C LYS A 5 -5.53 -3.78 4.04
N ILE A 6 -4.76 -2.71 4.21
CA ILE A 6 -3.85 -2.22 3.17
C ILE A 6 -2.77 -3.25 2.86
N LYS A 7 -2.14 -3.83 3.88
CA LYS A 7 -1.13 -4.88 3.70
C LYS A 7 -1.71 -6.08 2.95
N SER A 8 -2.93 -6.49 3.29
CA SER A 8 -3.61 -7.60 2.61
C SER A 8 -3.86 -7.30 1.14
N LEU A 9 -4.34 -6.11 0.81
CA LEU A 9 -4.55 -5.70 -0.59
C LEU A 9 -3.23 -5.61 -1.37
N LEU A 10 -2.17 -5.12 -0.74
CA LEU A 10 -0.84 -5.09 -1.36
C LEU A 10 -0.34 -6.49 -1.69
N LEU A 11 -0.49 -7.45 -0.78
CA LEU A 11 -0.11 -8.84 -1.01
C LEU A 11 -0.94 -9.47 -2.13
N MET A 12 -2.24 -9.19 -2.18
CA MET A 12 -3.11 -9.66 -3.26
C MET A 12 -2.70 -9.06 -4.61
N ASN A 13 -2.24 -7.82 -4.64
CA ASN A 13 -1.77 -7.19 -5.87
C ASN A 13 -0.42 -7.74 -6.33
N GLU A 14 0.47 -8.07 -5.40
CA GLU A 14 1.78 -8.66 -5.71
C GLU A 14 1.65 -10.11 -6.19
N ASN A 15 0.76 -10.89 -5.60
CA ASN A 15 0.55 -12.30 -5.95
C ASN A 15 -0.91 -12.51 -6.35
N LYS A 16 -1.19 -12.49 -7.65
CA LYS A 16 -2.54 -12.60 -8.22
C LYS A 16 -3.18 -13.97 -7.96
N LYS A 17 -2.39 -14.96 -7.59
CA LYS A 17 -2.86 -16.34 -7.32
C LYS A 17 -2.88 -16.69 -5.84
N ILE A 18 -2.68 -15.72 -4.95
CA ILE A 18 -2.65 -15.97 -3.51
C ILE A 18 -3.99 -16.53 -3.03
N THR A 19 -3.94 -17.51 -2.13
CA THR A 19 -5.14 -18.11 -1.52
C THR A 19 -5.44 -17.44 -0.19
N VAL A 20 -6.67 -17.59 0.28
CA VAL A 20 -7.07 -17.09 1.62
C VAL A 20 -6.18 -17.71 2.70
N THR A 21 -5.87 -19.00 2.60
CA THR A 21 -5.01 -19.71 3.56
C THR A 21 -3.61 -19.09 3.61
N LEU A 22 -3.00 -18.87 2.45
CA LEU A 22 -1.66 -18.29 2.38
C LEU A 22 -1.65 -16.83 2.85
N LEU A 23 -2.67 -16.06 2.47
CA LEU A 23 -2.80 -14.66 2.89
C LEU A 23 -2.95 -14.56 4.41
N ALA A 24 -3.79 -15.41 5.01
CA ALA A 24 -3.96 -15.48 6.46
C ALA A 24 -2.63 -15.79 7.16
N LYS A 25 -1.87 -16.73 6.62
CA LYS A 25 -0.57 -17.12 7.16
C LYS A 25 0.41 -15.95 7.09
N LYS A 26 0.51 -15.28 5.95
CA LYS A 26 1.40 -14.13 5.78
C LYS A 26 1.03 -12.95 6.68
N MET A 27 -0.25 -12.75 6.93
CA MET A 27 -0.75 -11.69 7.80
C MET A 27 -0.79 -12.08 9.27
N ASN A 28 -0.46 -13.33 9.59
CA ASN A 28 -0.46 -13.87 10.95
C ASN A 28 -1.82 -13.72 11.63
N VAL A 29 -2.87 -14.05 10.92
CA VAL A 29 -4.26 -14.07 11.42
C VAL A 29 -4.90 -15.41 11.11
N SER A 30 -6.04 -15.72 11.77
CA SER A 30 -6.79 -16.93 11.47
C SER A 30 -7.40 -16.87 10.08
N LYS A 31 -7.66 -18.06 9.50
CA LYS A 31 -8.35 -18.17 8.21
C LYS A 31 -9.74 -17.52 8.29
N ALA A 32 -10.44 -17.71 9.42
CA ALA A 32 -11.76 -17.13 9.63
C ALA A 32 -11.70 -15.58 9.63
N THR A 33 -10.71 -14.98 10.28
CA THR A 33 -10.50 -13.54 10.27
C THR A 33 -10.22 -13.03 8.86
N MET A 34 -9.35 -13.72 8.12
CA MET A 34 -9.03 -13.36 6.75
C MET A 34 -10.25 -13.47 5.83
N SER A 35 -11.03 -14.55 5.98
CA SER A 35 -12.26 -14.74 5.18
C SER A 35 -13.25 -13.58 5.40
N ARG A 36 -13.41 -13.12 6.64
CA ARG A 36 -14.24 -11.95 6.94
C ARG A 36 -13.71 -10.69 6.27
N MET A 37 -12.40 -10.49 6.29
CA MET A 37 -11.76 -9.34 5.64
C MET A 37 -12.00 -9.36 4.12
N ILE A 38 -11.82 -10.52 3.49
CA ILE A 38 -12.06 -10.70 2.05
C ILE A 38 -13.53 -10.43 1.71
N ASN A 39 -14.47 -10.90 2.54
CA ASN A 39 -15.89 -10.61 2.33
C ASN A 39 -16.18 -9.11 2.41
N THR A 40 -15.55 -8.39 3.32
CA THR A 40 -15.65 -6.93 3.39
C THR A 40 -15.13 -6.27 2.12
N PHE A 41 -13.99 -6.72 1.59
CA PHE A 41 -13.46 -6.22 0.32
C PHE A 41 -14.43 -6.49 -0.84
N TYR A 42 -15.05 -7.67 -0.87
CA TYR A 42 -16.04 -7.99 -1.88
C TYR A 42 -17.24 -7.05 -1.81
N GLU A 43 -17.75 -6.78 -0.63
CA GLU A 43 -18.85 -5.83 -0.43
C GLU A 43 -18.51 -4.41 -0.90
N GLN A 44 -17.24 -4.03 -0.80
CA GLN A 44 -16.73 -2.75 -1.27
C GLN A 44 -16.41 -2.74 -2.77
N GLY A 45 -16.57 -3.89 -3.45
CA GLY A 45 -16.29 -4.02 -4.87
C GLY A 45 -14.82 -4.17 -5.21
N LEU A 46 -13.97 -4.48 -4.23
CA LEU A 46 -12.51 -4.57 -4.41
C LEU A 46 -12.05 -5.94 -4.87
N THR A 47 -12.87 -6.98 -4.71
CA THR A 47 -12.60 -8.32 -5.23
C THR A 47 -13.70 -8.76 -6.20
N LEU A 48 -13.35 -9.68 -7.11
CA LEU A 48 -14.27 -10.16 -8.16
C LEU A 48 -15.31 -11.14 -7.62
N ASN A 49 -14.91 -12.03 -6.71
CA ASN A 49 -15.76 -13.11 -6.23
C ASN A 49 -15.73 -13.18 -4.71
N LYS A 50 -16.89 -13.49 -4.13
CA LYS A 50 -17.00 -13.70 -2.70
C LYS A 50 -16.09 -14.85 -2.26
N GLY A 51 -15.30 -14.61 -1.22
CA GLY A 51 -14.42 -15.64 -0.64
C GLY A 51 -13.11 -15.88 -1.37
N LYS A 52 -12.82 -15.15 -2.45
CA LYS A 52 -11.56 -15.30 -3.21
C LYS A 52 -10.71 -14.03 -3.15
N CYS A 53 -9.39 -14.22 -3.14
CA CYS A 53 -8.40 -13.15 -3.03
C CYS A 53 -8.03 -12.51 -4.37
N GLN A 54 -8.96 -12.48 -5.32
CA GLN A 54 -8.73 -11.90 -6.64
C GLN A 54 -9.27 -10.48 -6.69
N LEU A 55 -8.39 -9.50 -6.91
CA LEU A 55 -8.79 -8.11 -7.02
C LEU A 55 -9.64 -7.86 -8.27
N SER A 56 -10.69 -7.04 -8.12
CA SER A 56 -11.41 -6.47 -9.26
C SER A 56 -10.56 -5.38 -9.89
N LYS A 57 -10.97 -4.90 -11.07
CA LYS A 57 -10.33 -3.73 -11.70
C LYS A 57 -10.34 -2.52 -10.74
N LYS A 58 -11.46 -2.29 -10.08
CA LYS A 58 -11.61 -1.24 -9.06
C LYS A 58 -10.62 -1.45 -7.91
N GLY A 59 -10.51 -2.68 -7.41
CA GLY A 59 -9.59 -3.02 -6.33
C GLY A 59 -8.14 -2.81 -6.72
N GLN A 60 -7.77 -3.21 -7.93
CA GLN A 60 -6.43 -3.04 -8.45
C GLN A 60 -6.07 -1.55 -8.59
N GLU A 61 -6.94 -0.76 -9.19
CA GLU A 61 -6.75 0.68 -9.33
C GLU A 61 -6.64 1.37 -7.97
N TYR A 62 -7.47 0.97 -7.01
CA TYR A 62 -7.47 1.49 -5.66
C TYR A 62 -6.14 1.25 -4.95
N ILE A 63 -5.65 0.00 -4.96
CA ILE A 63 -4.41 -0.33 -4.25
C ILE A 63 -3.17 0.21 -4.96
N GLU A 64 -3.18 0.33 -6.27
CA GLU A 64 -2.07 0.93 -7.02
C GLU A 64 -1.87 2.41 -6.68
N LYS A 65 -2.95 3.16 -6.50
CA LYS A 65 -2.88 4.56 -6.04
C LYS A 65 -2.29 4.66 -4.64
N ILE A 66 -2.71 3.78 -3.74
CA ILE A 66 -2.19 3.72 -2.38
C ILE A 66 -0.72 3.32 -2.39
N GLN A 67 -0.36 2.35 -3.22
CA GLN A 67 1.02 1.87 -3.36
C GLN A 67 1.96 2.99 -3.81
N GLU A 68 1.53 3.83 -4.74
CA GLU A 68 2.31 5.00 -5.17
C GLU A 68 2.55 5.98 -4.03
N LYS A 69 1.54 6.26 -3.24
CA LYS A 69 1.67 7.13 -2.07
C LYS A 69 2.58 6.55 -1.00
N ILE A 70 2.46 5.26 -0.73
CA ILE A 70 3.34 4.54 0.21
C ILE A 70 4.79 4.58 -0.28
N LYS A 71 5.01 4.39 -1.57
CA LYS A 71 6.35 4.48 -2.18
C LYS A 71 6.97 5.85 -1.94
N ASN A 72 6.21 6.91 -2.16
CA ASN A 72 6.67 8.28 -1.93
C ASN A 72 6.97 8.54 -0.46
N LEU A 73 6.10 8.10 0.45
CA LEU A 73 6.33 8.23 1.89
C LEU A 73 7.56 7.42 2.35
N THR A 74 7.77 6.24 1.79
CA THR A 74 8.94 5.41 2.05
C THR A 74 10.23 6.16 1.68
N TYR A 75 10.26 6.74 0.48
CA TYR A 75 11.40 7.54 0.02
C TYR A 75 11.67 8.71 0.97
N TRP A 76 10.62 9.44 1.35
CA TRP A 76 10.74 10.59 2.26
C TRP A 76 11.30 10.19 3.63
N LEU A 77 10.86 9.04 4.17
CA LEU A 77 11.36 8.53 5.44
C LEU A 77 12.83 8.09 5.35
N GLN A 78 13.23 7.49 4.23
CA GLN A 78 14.63 7.11 4.02
C GLN A 78 15.52 8.35 3.96
N GLU A 79 15.09 9.40 3.26
CA GLU A 79 15.86 10.64 3.10
C GLU A 79 15.94 11.46 4.39
N THR A 80 14.86 11.49 5.19
CA THR A 80 14.80 12.33 6.39
C THR A 80 15.24 11.62 7.66
N SER A 81 15.03 10.31 7.76
CA SER A 81 15.23 9.54 8.99
C SER A 81 16.29 8.45 8.87
N HIS A 82 16.91 8.29 7.71
CA HIS A 82 17.96 7.30 7.44
C HIS A 82 17.56 5.86 7.77
N LEU A 83 16.25 5.56 7.73
CA LEU A 83 15.75 4.19 7.89
C LEU A 83 16.12 3.35 6.67
N ASN A 84 16.30 2.04 6.85
CA ASN A 84 16.44 1.15 5.70
C ASN A 84 15.09 1.04 4.98
N GLU A 85 15.09 0.49 3.76
CA GLU A 85 13.90 0.44 2.90
C GLU A 85 12.73 -0.30 3.56
N GLU A 86 13.00 -1.44 4.20
CA GLU A 86 11.95 -2.24 4.82
C GLU A 86 11.33 -1.52 6.02
N GLU A 87 12.14 -0.95 6.90
CA GLU A 87 11.66 -0.17 8.04
C GLU A 87 10.87 1.05 7.59
N ALA A 88 11.38 1.77 6.59
CA ALA A 88 10.72 2.94 6.04
C ALA A 88 9.37 2.58 5.43
N ARG A 89 9.29 1.46 4.71
CA ARG A 89 8.03 0.98 4.12
C ARG A 89 7.00 0.66 5.18
N GLN A 90 7.38 -0.02 6.26
CA GLN A 90 6.46 -0.33 7.36
C GLN A 90 5.94 0.95 8.02
N GLU A 91 6.80 1.91 8.26
CA GLU A 91 6.40 3.20 8.84
C GLU A 91 5.55 4.01 7.84
N ALA A 92 5.85 3.95 6.55
CA ALA A 92 5.06 4.63 5.51
C ALA A 92 3.62 4.13 5.47
N ILE A 93 3.41 2.82 5.61
CA ILE A 93 2.06 2.24 5.65
C ILE A 93 1.30 2.77 6.88
N LYS A 94 1.95 2.86 8.03
CA LYS A 94 1.34 3.42 9.25
C LYS A 94 0.97 4.89 9.05
N LEU A 95 1.87 5.69 8.48
CA LEU A 95 1.59 7.10 8.20
C LEU A 95 0.41 7.25 7.25
N TYR A 96 0.35 6.45 6.21
CA TYR A 96 -0.74 6.49 5.25
C TYR A 96 -2.10 6.28 5.94
N THR A 97 -2.18 5.38 6.92
CA THR A 97 -3.42 5.09 7.63
C THR A 97 -3.76 6.08 8.74
N THR A 98 -2.78 6.88 9.19
CA THR A 98 -2.91 7.80 10.32
C THR A 98 -3.17 9.24 9.88
N LEU A 99 -2.46 9.71 8.86
CA LEU A 99 -2.58 11.06 8.35
C LEU A 99 -3.84 11.21 7.49
N ASN A 100 -4.38 12.43 7.43
CA ASN A 100 -5.50 12.69 6.53
C ASN A 100 -5.01 12.80 5.06
N ASP A 101 -5.95 12.66 4.13
CA ASP A 101 -5.64 12.62 2.70
C ASP A 101 -4.96 13.90 2.21
N GLU A 102 -5.39 15.05 2.71
CA GLU A 102 -4.81 16.33 2.30
C GLU A 102 -3.33 16.42 2.70
N THR A 103 -3.00 16.01 3.92
CA THR A 103 -1.62 16.01 4.41
C THR A 103 -0.76 15.07 3.58
N ILE A 104 -1.26 13.88 3.27
CA ILE A 104 -0.56 12.91 2.42
C ILE A 104 -0.30 13.47 1.03
N GLU A 105 -1.32 14.10 0.42
CA GLU A 105 -1.19 14.71 -0.91
C GLU A 105 -0.13 15.81 -0.92
N ARG A 106 -0.09 16.64 0.10
CA ARG A 106 0.91 17.72 0.22
C ARG A 106 2.32 17.16 0.35
N ILE A 107 2.52 16.13 1.17
CA ILE A 107 3.82 15.48 1.34
C ILE A 107 4.24 14.82 0.01
N CYS A 108 3.37 14.05 -0.62
CA CYS A 108 3.66 13.35 -1.86
C CYS A 108 3.97 14.31 -3.01
N SER A 109 3.24 15.41 -3.13
CA SER A 109 3.50 16.42 -4.15
C SER A 109 4.88 17.04 -3.99
N ARG A 110 5.30 17.31 -2.76
CA ARG A 110 6.62 17.87 -2.46
C ARG A 110 7.73 16.88 -2.76
N ILE A 111 7.55 15.62 -2.43
CA ILE A 111 8.50 14.55 -2.74
C ILE A 111 8.70 14.42 -4.25
N HIS A 112 7.61 14.42 -5.00
CA HIS A 112 7.66 14.32 -6.46
C HIS A 112 8.45 15.50 -7.07
N PHE A 113 8.20 16.70 -6.60
CA PHE A 113 8.94 17.90 -7.02
C PHE A 113 10.44 17.75 -6.74
N ASN A 114 10.81 17.33 -5.54
CA ASN A 114 12.19 17.15 -5.15
C ASN A 114 12.90 16.10 -6.00
N LYS A 115 12.24 14.97 -6.30
CA LYS A 115 12.80 13.93 -7.18
C LYS A 115 13.08 14.46 -8.58
N VAL A 116 12.14 15.19 -9.15
CA VAL A 116 12.30 15.79 -10.50
C VAL A 116 13.45 16.79 -10.49
N PHE A 117 13.54 17.61 -9.46
CA PHE A 117 14.61 18.60 -9.33
C PHE A 117 15.98 17.94 -9.22
N ASP A 118 16.11 16.89 -8.43
CA ASP A 118 17.35 16.12 -8.29
C ASP A 118 17.78 15.50 -9.62
N GLN A 119 16.84 14.95 -10.38
CA GLN A 119 17.11 14.38 -11.71
C GLN A 119 17.60 15.44 -12.69
N LEU A 120 17.03 16.64 -12.66
CA LEU A 120 17.47 17.75 -13.48
C LEU A 120 18.87 18.21 -13.10
N GLY A 121 19.20 18.22 -11.82
CA GLY A 121 20.55 18.51 -11.33
C GLY A 121 21.58 17.54 -11.86
N ASP A 122 21.28 16.25 -11.87
CA ASP A 122 22.13 15.20 -12.40
C ASP A 122 22.39 15.36 -13.91
N LEU A 123 21.40 15.86 -14.63
CA LEU A 123 21.53 16.10 -16.09
C LEU A 123 22.40 17.31 -16.44
N VAL A 124 22.52 18.24 -15.52
CA VAL A 124 23.29 19.50 -15.73
C VAL A 124 24.77 19.31 -15.40
N GLU A 125 25.09 18.37 -14.55
CA GLU A 125 26.46 18.03 -14.20
C GLU A 125 27.10 17.12 -15.27
#